data_ca8496480dc2da6b17d7a327ad829f33
#
_entry.id   ca8496480dc2da6b17d7a327ad829f33
#
_cell.length_a   1.000
_cell.length_b   1.000
_cell.length_c   1.000
_cell.angle_alpha   90.00
_cell.angle_beta   90.00
_cell.angle_gamma   90.00
#
_symmetry.space_group_name_H-M   'P 1'
#
loop_
_entity.id
_entity.type
_entity.pdbx_description
1 polymer ?
#
loop_
_entity_poly.entity_id
_entity_poly.type
_entity_poly.pdbx_seq_one_letter_code
_entity_poly.pdbx_strand_id
1 'polypeptide(L)'
;YQPNLVVHLRPSQAARAAAVVDRGIDEMIKHPEADSLRSVELAEHTPYKMYCIDGGRLRPVLAVSGLPEAHNMPRQQLPPVYRGNGYVDVLRPRVLEQDSMNGALILPFVIFERVLDLDYPDQIPSLERALTNSRRPQAPVSRLRRPA
;
A
#
# COMPACT_ATOMS: atom_id res chain seq x y z
N TYR A 1 -15.05 -14.06 -22.26
CA TYR A 1 -15.20 -13.00 -21.26
C TYR A 1 -13.96 -12.10 -21.28
N GLN A 2 -14.15 -10.80 -21.47
CA GLN A 2 -13.07 -9.82 -21.46
C GLN A 2 -13.39 -8.77 -20.38
N PRO A 3 -12.78 -8.83 -19.22
CA PRO A 3 -13.01 -7.85 -18.16
C PRO A 3 -12.38 -6.51 -18.52
N ASN A 4 -12.97 -5.41 -18.09
CA ASN A 4 -12.39 -4.06 -18.23
C ASN A 4 -11.34 -3.77 -17.14
N LEU A 5 -11.51 -4.37 -15.97
CA LEU A 5 -10.61 -4.28 -14.83
C LEU A 5 -10.44 -5.65 -14.18
N VAL A 6 -9.28 -5.88 -13.62
CA VAL A 6 -8.96 -7.04 -12.79
C VAL A 6 -8.66 -6.55 -11.38
N VAL A 7 -9.35 -7.07 -10.39
CA VAL A 7 -9.12 -6.76 -8.97
C VAL A 7 -8.33 -7.90 -8.35
N HIS A 8 -7.10 -7.61 -7.96
CA HIS A 8 -6.23 -8.57 -7.30
C HIS A 8 -6.31 -8.41 -5.78
N LEU A 9 -6.82 -9.42 -5.11
CA LEU A 9 -6.98 -9.49 -3.66
C LEU A 9 -6.11 -10.61 -3.09
N ARG A 10 -5.17 -10.26 -2.22
CA ARG A 10 -4.30 -11.25 -1.59
C ARG A 10 -5.04 -12.02 -0.50
N PRO A 11 -5.01 -13.36 -0.48
CA PRO A 11 -5.74 -14.15 0.52
C PRO A 11 -5.25 -13.93 1.96
N SER A 12 -3.96 -13.57 2.14
CA SER A 12 -3.39 -13.23 3.46
C SER A 12 -4.06 -12.03 4.13
N GLN A 13 -4.80 -11.22 3.37
CA GLN A 13 -5.52 -10.06 3.88
C GLN A 13 -7.03 -10.29 3.88
N ALA A 14 -7.50 -11.19 4.71
CA ALA A 14 -8.91 -11.58 4.74
C ALA A 14 -9.86 -10.49 5.30
N ALA A 15 -9.36 -9.59 6.16
CA ALA A 15 -10.17 -8.54 6.81
C ALA A 15 -10.25 -7.27 5.94
N ARG A 16 -10.98 -7.35 4.81
CA ARG A 16 -11.21 -6.21 3.92
C ARG A 16 -12.63 -5.68 4.05
N ALA A 17 -12.79 -4.36 3.98
CA ALA A 17 -14.08 -3.73 3.80
C ALA A 17 -14.38 -3.62 2.30
N ALA A 18 -15.50 -4.17 1.84
CA ALA A 18 -15.91 -4.12 0.43
C ALA A 18 -15.93 -2.69 -0.11
N ALA A 19 -16.45 -1.73 0.69
CA ALA A 19 -16.50 -0.32 0.31
C ALA A 19 -15.13 0.31 0.01
N VAL A 20 -14.03 -0.21 0.59
CA VAL A 20 -12.67 0.25 0.28
C VAL A 20 -12.24 -0.27 -1.09
N VAL A 21 -12.56 -1.54 -1.38
CA VAL A 21 -12.30 -2.15 -2.69
C VAL A 21 -13.07 -1.41 -3.78
N ASP A 22 -14.35 -1.14 -3.55
CA ASP A 22 -15.21 -0.39 -4.49
C ASP A 22 -14.65 1.01 -4.77
N ARG A 23 -14.19 1.75 -3.75
CA ARG A 23 -13.52 3.04 -3.95
C ARG A 23 -12.28 2.94 -4.83
N GLY A 24 -11.48 1.87 -4.67
CA GLY A 24 -10.31 1.62 -5.52
C GLY A 24 -10.71 1.35 -6.97
N ILE A 25 -11.78 0.61 -7.22
CA ILE A 25 -12.35 0.37 -8.55
C ILE A 25 -12.84 1.68 -9.15
N ASP A 26 -13.62 2.47 -8.40
CA ASP A 26 -14.17 3.76 -8.83
C ASP A 26 -13.05 4.73 -9.22
N GLU A 27 -11.97 4.75 -8.43
CA GLU A 27 -10.81 5.60 -8.72
C GLU A 27 -10.13 5.18 -10.02
N MET A 28 -9.98 3.89 -10.25
CA MET A 28 -9.40 3.38 -11.49
C MET A 28 -10.28 3.64 -12.71
N ILE A 29 -11.61 3.69 -12.55
CA ILE A 29 -12.57 4.04 -13.62
C ILE A 29 -12.40 5.50 -14.03
N LYS A 30 -12.17 6.41 -13.08
CA LYS A 30 -11.97 7.85 -13.34
C LYS A 30 -10.67 8.15 -14.10
N HIS A 31 -9.70 7.23 -14.07
CA HIS A 31 -8.38 7.38 -14.67
C HIS A 31 -8.14 6.36 -15.78
N PRO A 32 -8.75 6.54 -16.99
CA PRO A 32 -8.63 5.59 -18.09
C PRO A 32 -7.19 5.44 -18.62
N GLU A 33 -6.35 6.45 -18.41
CA GLU A 33 -4.95 6.47 -18.80
C GLU A 33 -4.07 5.55 -17.93
N ALA A 34 -4.48 5.32 -16.68
CA ALA A 34 -3.69 4.54 -15.73
C ALA A 34 -3.68 3.05 -16.08
N ASP A 35 -2.55 2.41 -15.83
CA ASP A 35 -2.36 0.97 -16.02
C ASP A 35 -2.84 0.18 -14.81
N SER A 36 -2.55 0.69 -13.63
CA SER A 36 -2.96 0.07 -12.39
C SER A 36 -3.14 1.09 -11.26
N LEU A 37 -3.81 0.64 -10.21
CA LEU A 37 -3.93 1.32 -8.92
C LEU A 37 -3.42 0.36 -7.85
N ARG A 38 -2.59 0.87 -6.96
CA ARG A 38 -2.03 0.10 -5.86
C ARG A 38 -2.35 0.73 -4.52
N SER A 39 -2.88 -0.07 -3.61
CA SER A 39 -3.10 0.37 -2.24
C SER A 39 -1.77 0.53 -1.49
N VAL A 40 -1.63 1.67 -0.83
CA VAL A 40 -0.42 2.05 -0.09
C VAL A 40 -0.80 2.68 1.24
N GLU A 41 0.13 2.65 2.17
CA GLU A 41 0.06 3.37 3.45
C GLU A 41 1.37 4.11 3.71
N LEU A 42 1.32 5.12 4.57
CA LEU A 42 2.53 5.84 4.97
C LEU A 42 3.49 4.88 5.68
N ALA A 43 4.74 4.83 5.21
CA ALA A 43 5.73 3.94 5.78
C ALA A 43 6.12 4.42 7.20
N GLU A 44 6.02 3.51 8.16
CA GLU A 44 6.45 3.75 9.53
C GLU A 44 7.96 4.01 9.61
N HIS A 45 8.73 3.25 8.82
CA HIS A 45 10.18 3.39 8.73
C HIS A 45 10.56 3.85 7.32
N THR A 46 11.29 4.95 7.26
CA THR A 46 11.71 5.51 5.96
C THR A 46 12.92 4.75 5.40
N PRO A 47 12.91 4.36 4.13
CA PRO A 47 14.05 3.70 3.49
C PRO A 47 15.28 4.61 3.36
N TYR A 48 15.12 5.93 3.50
CA TYR A 48 16.25 6.86 3.52
C TYR A 48 17.22 6.61 4.69
N LYS A 49 16.77 5.93 5.75
CA LYS A 49 17.58 5.59 6.93
C LYS A 49 17.92 4.11 7.02
N MET A 50 17.72 3.37 5.94
CA MET A 50 18.04 1.96 5.89
C MET A 50 19.38 1.72 5.20
N TYR A 51 20.05 0.65 5.61
CA TYR A 51 21.34 0.24 5.08
C TYR A 51 21.30 -1.21 4.60
N CYS A 52 22.10 -1.50 3.60
CA CYS A 52 22.50 -2.87 3.27
C CYS A 52 23.95 -3.11 3.76
N ILE A 53 24.29 -4.38 4.00
CA ILE A 53 25.65 -4.81 4.29
C ILE A 53 26.21 -5.41 3.01
N ASP A 54 27.29 -4.82 2.52
CA ASP A 54 28.00 -5.27 1.32
C ASP A 54 29.50 -5.33 1.63
N GLY A 55 30.10 -6.52 1.52
CA GLY A 55 31.50 -6.74 1.82
C GLY A 55 31.91 -6.32 3.24
N GLY A 56 31.02 -6.49 4.24
CA GLY A 56 31.26 -6.10 5.64
C GLY A 56 31.17 -4.58 5.90
N ARG A 57 30.64 -3.81 4.94
CA ARG A 57 30.47 -2.36 5.04
C ARG A 57 28.98 -2.00 4.96
N LEU A 58 28.58 -0.99 5.73
CA LEU A 58 27.24 -0.40 5.63
C LEU A 58 27.18 0.55 4.41
N ARG A 59 26.16 0.34 3.58
CA ARG A 59 25.81 1.25 2.47
C ARG A 59 24.36 1.69 2.63
N PRO A 60 24.03 2.99 2.54
CA PRO A 60 22.65 3.44 2.47
C PRO A 60 21.90 2.73 1.33
N VAL A 61 20.67 2.32 1.59
CA VAL A 61 19.80 1.67 0.58
C VAL A 61 19.43 2.65 -0.53
N LEU A 62 19.23 3.93 -0.17
CA LEU A 62 18.91 4.99 -1.12
C LEU A 62 19.93 6.13 -1.03
N ALA A 63 20.47 6.49 -2.18
CA ALA A 63 21.15 7.79 -2.40
C ALA A 63 20.16 8.71 -3.13
N VAL A 64 19.86 9.85 -2.54
CA VAL A 64 18.90 10.81 -3.10
C VAL A 64 19.63 12.04 -3.59
N SER A 65 19.45 12.37 -4.87
CA SER A 65 20.02 13.59 -5.46
C SER A 65 19.47 14.82 -4.74
N GLY A 66 20.35 15.72 -4.33
CA GLY A 66 19.97 16.93 -3.59
C GLY A 66 19.77 16.74 -2.09
N LEU A 67 19.87 15.52 -1.57
CA LEU A 67 19.81 15.21 -0.14
C LEU A 67 21.06 14.40 0.28
N PRO A 68 22.23 15.06 0.36
CA PRO A 68 23.44 14.39 0.82
C PRO A 68 23.23 13.91 2.27
N GLU A 69 23.66 12.68 2.55
CA GLU A 69 23.52 12.07 3.88
C GLU A 69 22.07 12.02 4.41
N ALA A 70 21.09 11.76 3.55
CA ALA A 70 19.67 11.65 3.94
C ALA A 70 19.47 10.71 5.14
N HIS A 71 20.33 9.69 5.29
CA HIS A 71 20.30 8.74 6.41
C HIS A 71 20.65 9.37 7.77
N ASN A 72 21.32 10.54 7.80
CA ASN A 72 21.64 11.30 9.01
C ASN A 72 20.66 12.46 9.29
N MET A 73 19.79 12.79 8.32
CA MET A 73 18.85 13.92 8.47
C MET A 73 17.73 13.60 9.47
N PRO A 74 17.14 14.61 10.14
CA PRO A 74 15.91 14.45 10.90
C PRO A 74 14.78 13.89 10.02
N ARG A 75 14.01 12.92 10.56
CA ARG A 75 12.93 12.25 9.80
C ARG A 75 11.91 13.24 9.21
N GLN A 76 11.63 14.32 9.94
CA GLN A 76 10.66 15.34 9.56
C GLN A 76 11.07 16.15 8.33
N GLN A 77 12.36 16.15 8.00
CA GLN A 77 12.92 16.83 6.82
C GLN A 77 13.00 15.91 5.59
N LEU A 78 12.75 14.62 5.76
CA LEU A 78 12.75 13.66 4.66
C LEU A 78 11.38 13.62 3.99
N PRO A 79 11.32 13.43 2.66
CA PRO A 79 10.06 13.26 1.96
C PRO A 79 9.26 12.08 2.53
N PRO A 80 7.92 12.17 2.57
CA PRO A 80 7.09 11.03 2.94
C PRO A 80 7.25 9.91 1.92
N VAL A 81 7.32 8.69 2.41
CA VAL A 81 7.36 7.48 1.57
C VAL A 81 6.20 6.57 1.94
N TYR A 82 5.73 5.85 0.95
CA TYR A 82 4.61 4.94 1.11
C TYR A 82 5.06 3.52 0.82
N ARG A 83 4.51 2.56 1.56
CA ARG A 83 4.71 1.14 1.30
C ARG A 83 3.44 0.53 0.70
N GLY A 84 3.58 -0.40 -0.23
CA GLY A 84 2.47 -1.23 -0.66
C GLY A 84 2.01 -2.10 0.51
N ASN A 85 0.70 -2.11 0.77
CA ASN A 85 0.12 -2.86 1.87
C ASN A 85 -0.71 -4.07 1.41
N GLY A 86 -0.85 -4.26 0.08
CA GLY A 86 -1.51 -5.41 -0.51
C GLY A 86 -3.02 -5.48 -0.23
N TYR A 87 -3.64 -4.41 0.23
CA TYR A 87 -5.06 -4.40 0.54
C TYR A 87 -5.91 -4.61 -0.72
N VAL A 88 -5.63 -3.87 -1.79
CA VAL A 88 -6.23 -4.01 -3.10
C VAL A 88 -5.28 -3.51 -4.18
N ASP A 89 -5.15 -4.26 -5.25
CA ASP A 89 -4.55 -3.81 -6.50
C ASP A 89 -5.62 -3.92 -7.60
N VAL A 90 -5.81 -2.88 -8.40
CA VAL A 90 -6.73 -2.88 -9.54
C VAL A 90 -5.93 -2.65 -10.81
N LEU A 91 -6.09 -3.53 -11.80
CA LEU A 91 -5.27 -3.52 -13.01
C LEU A 91 -6.14 -3.48 -14.27
N ARG A 92 -5.63 -2.91 -15.33
CA ARG A 92 -6.19 -3.12 -16.66
C ARG A 92 -5.63 -4.41 -17.27
N PRO A 93 -6.44 -5.18 -18.01
CA PRO A 93 -6.01 -6.45 -18.61
C PRO A 93 -4.73 -6.33 -19.45
N ARG A 94 -4.54 -5.21 -20.16
CA ARG A 94 -3.35 -4.94 -20.96
C ARG A 94 -2.03 -5.07 -20.19
N VAL A 95 -2.07 -4.83 -18.87
CA VAL A 95 -0.88 -4.94 -18.01
C VAL A 95 -0.45 -6.40 -17.86
N LEU A 96 -1.43 -7.30 -17.70
CA LEU A 96 -1.18 -8.74 -17.58
C LEU A 96 -0.69 -9.33 -18.91
N GLU A 97 -1.16 -8.80 -20.04
CA GLU A 97 -0.69 -9.21 -21.38
C GLU A 97 0.79 -8.87 -21.61
N GLN A 98 1.36 -7.95 -20.81
CA GLN A 98 2.75 -7.53 -20.83
C GLN A 98 3.58 -8.22 -19.73
N ASP A 99 3.10 -9.30 -19.15
CA ASP A 99 3.75 -10.01 -18.02
C ASP A 99 4.09 -9.07 -16.84
N SER A 100 3.29 -8.04 -16.63
CA SER A 100 3.45 -7.06 -15.55
C SER A 100 2.27 -7.10 -14.58
N MET A 101 2.52 -6.75 -13.34
CA MET A 101 1.47 -6.57 -12.32
C MET A 101 1.13 -5.09 -12.07
N ASN A 102 1.86 -4.17 -12.67
CA ASN A 102 1.71 -2.75 -12.35
C ASN A 102 1.59 -1.87 -13.61
N GLY A 103 2.27 -2.23 -14.72
CA GLY A 103 2.40 -1.35 -15.88
C GLY A 103 3.33 -0.15 -15.61
N ALA A 104 3.21 0.88 -16.44
CA ALA A 104 4.06 2.08 -16.37
C ALA A 104 3.44 3.19 -15.51
N LEU A 105 2.12 3.40 -15.60
CA LEU A 105 1.40 4.42 -14.84
C LEU A 105 0.60 3.77 -13.70
N ILE A 106 1.12 3.90 -12.48
CA ILE A 106 0.54 3.33 -11.27
C ILE A 106 -0.08 4.45 -10.44
N LEU A 107 -1.39 4.37 -10.16
CA LEU A 107 -2.05 5.30 -9.25
C LEU A 107 -1.84 4.88 -7.79
N PRO A 108 -1.47 5.80 -6.91
CA PRO A 108 -1.45 5.53 -5.48
C PRO A 108 -2.87 5.55 -4.91
N PHE A 109 -3.25 4.51 -4.21
CA PHE A 109 -4.48 4.48 -3.43
C PHE A 109 -4.13 4.46 -1.94
N VAL A 110 -4.04 5.65 -1.35
CA VAL A 110 -3.70 5.77 0.07
C VAL A 110 -4.91 5.38 0.91
N ILE A 111 -4.75 4.34 1.71
CA ILE A 111 -5.77 3.89 2.66
C ILE A 111 -5.33 4.15 4.09
N PHE A 112 -6.31 4.45 4.95
CA PHE A 112 -6.09 4.75 6.36
C PHE A 112 -6.69 3.65 7.26
N GLU A 113 -7.37 2.71 6.66
CA GLU A 113 -7.94 1.54 7.31
C GLU A 113 -6.82 0.63 7.81
N ARG A 114 -7.02 0.02 8.97
CA ARG A 114 -6.05 -0.92 9.51
C ARG A 114 -5.92 -2.13 8.58
N VAL A 115 -4.71 -2.35 8.11
CA VAL A 115 -4.35 -3.52 7.31
C VAL A 115 -3.83 -4.61 8.24
N LEU A 116 -4.39 -5.81 8.11
CA LEU A 116 -3.96 -6.99 8.84
C LEU A 116 -3.53 -8.04 7.83
N ASP A 117 -2.23 -8.24 7.73
CA ASP A 117 -1.65 -9.29 6.91
C ASP A 117 -1.41 -10.54 7.75
N LEU A 118 -1.70 -11.70 7.19
CA LEU A 118 -1.49 -13.00 7.80
C LEU A 118 -0.24 -13.64 7.21
N ASP A 119 0.91 -13.26 7.72
CA ASP A 119 2.21 -13.82 7.32
C ASP A 119 2.64 -14.98 8.23
N TYR A 120 2.18 -14.98 9.49
CA TYR A 120 2.57 -15.96 10.50
C TYR A 120 1.36 -16.50 11.27
N PRO A 121 1.39 -17.78 11.72
CA PRO A 121 0.29 -18.41 12.45
C PRO A 121 -0.14 -17.70 13.74
N ASP A 122 0.77 -17.03 14.43
CA ASP A 122 0.49 -16.29 15.65
C ASP A 122 -0.37 -15.03 15.44
N GLN A 123 -0.53 -14.59 14.19
CA GLN A 123 -1.40 -13.47 13.81
C GLN A 123 -2.87 -13.88 13.67
N ILE A 124 -3.18 -15.19 13.56
CA ILE A 124 -4.54 -15.70 13.39
C ILE A 124 -5.53 -15.18 14.43
N PRO A 125 -5.24 -15.19 15.76
CA PRO A 125 -6.18 -14.70 16.75
C PRO A 125 -6.51 -13.20 16.62
N SER A 126 -5.58 -12.42 16.08
CA SER A 126 -5.79 -10.98 15.81
C SER A 126 -6.69 -10.77 14.61
N LEU A 127 -6.51 -11.57 13.55
CA LEU A 127 -7.34 -11.54 12.37
C LEU A 127 -8.78 -11.99 12.67
N GLU A 128 -8.98 -13.06 13.43
CA GLU A 128 -10.29 -13.53 13.85
C GLU A 128 -11.06 -12.48 14.65
N ARG A 129 -10.39 -11.80 15.58
CA ARG A 129 -10.97 -10.68 16.33
C ARG A 129 -11.39 -9.53 15.41
N ALA A 130 -10.58 -9.20 14.40
CA ALA A 130 -10.89 -8.16 13.44
C ALA A 130 -12.11 -8.52 12.57
N LEU A 131 -12.16 -9.76 12.08
CA LEU A 131 -13.30 -10.27 11.30
C LEU A 131 -14.60 -10.31 12.11
N THR A 132 -14.52 -10.64 13.39
CA THR A 132 -15.68 -10.64 14.29
C THR A 132 -16.17 -9.23 14.56
N ASN A 133 -15.24 -8.25 14.75
CA ASN A 133 -15.57 -6.86 15.01
C ASN A 133 -16.06 -6.12 13.75
N SER A 134 -15.61 -6.49 12.55
CA SER A 134 -16.07 -5.89 11.29
C SER A 134 -17.53 -6.22 10.96
N ARG A 135 -18.09 -7.26 11.58
CA ARG A 135 -19.52 -7.60 11.51
C ARG A 135 -20.39 -6.72 12.40
N ARG A 136 -19.80 -5.90 13.29
CA ARG A 136 -20.54 -4.91 14.09
C ARG A 136 -20.61 -3.59 13.33
N PRO A 137 -21.77 -2.88 13.29
CA PRO A 137 -21.87 -1.56 12.65
C PRO A 137 -20.82 -0.62 13.27
N GLN A 138 -19.94 -0.09 12.44
CA GLN A 138 -18.91 0.85 12.89
C GLN A 138 -19.55 2.22 13.13
N ALA A 139 -19.29 2.80 14.32
CA ALA A 139 -19.56 4.20 14.56
C ALA A 139 -18.73 5.08 13.60
N PRO A 140 -19.24 6.26 13.16
CA PRO A 140 -18.52 7.11 12.22
C PRO A 140 -17.19 7.55 12.79
N VAL A 141 -16.11 7.30 12.05
CA VAL A 141 -14.74 7.71 12.38
C VAL A 141 -14.69 9.24 12.39
N SER A 142 -14.46 9.84 13.56
CA SER A 142 -14.21 11.27 13.68
C SER A 142 -12.94 11.63 12.88
N ARG A 143 -13.07 12.66 12.04
CA ARG A 143 -12.05 13.15 11.10
C ARG A 143 -10.70 13.37 11.79
N LEU A 144 -9.72 12.54 11.50
CA LEU A 144 -8.33 12.84 11.80
C LEU A 144 -7.89 14.02 10.92
N ARG A 145 -7.32 15.04 11.56
CA ARG A 145 -6.85 16.27 10.92
C ARG A 145 -5.76 15.93 9.89
N ARG A 146 -5.90 16.47 8.68
CA ARG A 146 -4.85 16.46 7.66
C ARG A 146 -3.66 17.26 8.20
N PRO A 147 -2.42 16.75 8.09
CA PRO A 147 -1.26 17.63 8.26
C PRO A 147 -1.24 18.64 7.12
N ALA A 148 -0.92 19.89 7.47
CA ALA A 148 -0.77 21.02 6.56
C ALA A 148 0.41 20.82 5.61
#